data_e0fdb2938518746cb51840e00d710768
#
_entry.id   e0fdb2938518746cb51840e00d710768
#
_cell.length_a   1.000
_cell.length_b   1.000
_cell.length_c   1.000
_cell.angle_alpha   90.00
_cell.angle_beta   90.00
_cell.angle_gamma   90.00
#
_symmetry.space_group_name_H-M   'P 1'
#
loop_
_entity.id
_entity.type
_entity.pdbx_description
1 polymer ?
#
loop_
_entity_poly.entity_id
_entity_poly.type
_entity_poly.pdbx_seq_one_letter_code
_entity_poly.pdbx_strand_id
1 'polypeptide(L)'
;MDVSVWTYAWDMLDLGVEHVTSELASLAGANHVSLATSYHAGRFIQPRSNRRKIYFPEDGTVYYAPDAALWNDAEIAPRQAAITRDTDLVARLSAAQDAAGLDLSAWTVCLHNTRLASLYPGHALTTAFGDRLAFGLCPSSPAARFYARTMVHEITHRFRPARIELETPGFLEVEHGFHHEKDGVSLTADESYLLSVCFCRYCLGRAQAAGVDGEAARKAVADIICAACDRDTPVSRFPEFPEKGIDAFASVPALHDYLVWRQDPVMSLITEMRQLAHPDSQVLLVDGPAAWRGGVDFDRLASACDGMILCLYGQTPQETSAAVSAMRNRLGADAKLILGLSAFQSAVPTAEALCHAAIAGATAGADGLNFYNYGLVTRPRLGWMGEATAAFRAARMR
;
A
#
# COMPACT_ATOMS: atom_id res chain seq x y z
N MET A 1 22.51 -2.46 -1.34
CA MET A 1 21.39 -3.41 -1.44
C MET A 1 20.54 -3.26 -0.20
N ASP A 2 19.27 -2.99 -0.38
CA ASP A 2 18.35 -2.67 0.70
C ASP A 2 17.61 -3.92 1.14
N VAL A 3 17.60 -4.18 2.44
CA VAL A 3 16.79 -5.24 3.06
C VAL A 3 16.05 -4.62 4.23
N SER A 4 14.74 -4.64 4.16
CA SER A 4 13.87 -4.09 5.18
C SER A 4 12.84 -5.12 5.67
N VAL A 5 12.33 -4.85 6.85
CA VAL A 5 11.23 -5.64 7.42
C VAL A 5 10.18 -4.66 7.95
N TRP A 6 8.94 -4.81 7.51
CA TRP A 6 7.83 -4.02 8.03
C TRP A 6 7.54 -4.39 9.48
N THR A 7 7.41 -3.34 10.29
CA THR A 7 7.26 -3.43 11.74
C THR A 7 6.20 -2.44 12.19
N TYR A 8 5.36 -2.85 13.11
CA TYR A 8 4.35 -1.98 13.68
C TYR A 8 4.84 -1.27 14.95
N ALA A 9 4.23 -0.13 15.25
CA ALA A 9 4.52 0.60 16.48
C ALA A 9 4.31 -0.25 17.75
N TRP A 10 3.28 -1.09 17.78
CA TRP A 10 3.00 -1.97 18.91
C TRP A 10 4.02 -3.12 19.06
N ASP A 11 4.70 -3.53 17.99
CA ASP A 11 5.81 -4.50 18.10
C ASP A 11 6.97 -3.90 18.89
N MET A 12 7.32 -2.64 18.55
CA MET A 12 8.37 -1.88 19.24
C MET A 12 8.05 -1.62 20.71
N LEU A 13 6.77 -1.31 21.00
CA LEU A 13 6.33 -1.01 22.37
C LEU A 13 6.16 -2.26 23.25
N ASP A 14 5.80 -3.39 22.65
CA ASP A 14 5.58 -4.64 23.38
C ASP A 14 6.87 -5.43 23.63
N LEU A 15 7.79 -5.42 22.67
CA LEU A 15 9.03 -6.22 22.71
C LEU A 15 10.27 -5.38 23.07
N GLY A 16 10.19 -4.05 22.97
CA GLY A 16 11.31 -3.13 23.16
C GLY A 16 12.02 -2.79 21.86
N VAL A 17 12.26 -1.50 21.65
CA VAL A 17 12.84 -0.97 20.40
C VAL A 17 14.22 -1.58 20.14
N GLU A 18 15.08 -1.62 21.16
CA GLU A 18 16.46 -2.14 21.09
C GLU A 18 16.48 -3.64 20.78
N HIS A 19 15.53 -4.40 21.34
CA HIS A 19 15.39 -5.83 21.06
C HIS A 19 14.96 -6.06 19.60
N VAL A 20 13.95 -5.32 19.13
CA VAL A 20 13.42 -5.45 17.77
C VAL A 20 14.51 -5.10 16.74
N THR A 21 15.19 -3.96 16.88
CA THR A 21 16.25 -3.54 15.95
C THR A 21 17.42 -4.53 15.93
N SER A 22 17.81 -5.06 17.08
CA SER A 22 18.85 -6.11 17.18
C SER A 22 18.43 -7.40 16.46
N GLU A 23 17.19 -7.87 16.61
CA GLU A 23 16.69 -9.06 15.89
C GLU A 23 16.60 -8.82 14.38
N LEU A 24 16.16 -7.64 13.94
CA LEU A 24 16.10 -7.27 12.51
C LEU A 24 17.49 -7.33 11.87
N ALA A 25 18.49 -6.74 12.52
CA ALA A 25 19.87 -6.77 12.02
C ALA A 25 20.47 -8.18 12.04
N SER A 26 20.36 -8.88 13.18
CA SER A 26 21.09 -10.13 13.41
C SER A 26 20.40 -11.37 12.84
N LEU A 27 19.06 -11.45 12.88
CA LEU A 27 18.30 -12.62 12.43
C LEU A 27 17.81 -12.48 10.99
N ALA A 28 17.24 -11.33 10.63
CA ALA A 28 16.72 -11.10 9.28
C ALA A 28 17.80 -10.59 8.30
N GLY A 29 18.96 -10.16 8.79
CA GLY A 29 20.01 -9.56 7.96
C GLY A 29 19.59 -8.24 7.33
N ALA A 30 18.63 -7.54 7.93
CA ALA A 30 18.12 -6.26 7.49
C ALA A 30 19.14 -5.14 7.69
N ASN A 31 19.10 -4.14 6.84
CA ASN A 31 19.80 -2.87 7.00
C ASN A 31 18.84 -1.66 7.02
N HIS A 32 17.53 -1.94 6.97
CA HIS A 32 16.48 -0.96 7.20
C HIS A 32 15.44 -1.51 8.19
N VAL A 33 14.96 -0.65 9.08
CA VAL A 33 13.73 -0.88 9.85
C VAL A 33 12.61 -0.08 9.22
N SER A 34 11.57 -0.76 8.72
CA SER A 34 10.43 -0.09 8.11
C SER A 34 9.29 -0.02 9.12
N LEU A 35 9.12 1.17 9.74
CA LEU A 35 8.11 1.42 10.76
C LEU A 35 6.81 1.94 10.14
N ALA A 36 5.68 1.31 10.48
CA ALA A 36 4.37 1.88 10.20
C ALA A 36 4.20 3.22 10.94
N THR A 37 4.10 4.31 10.20
CA THR A 37 3.88 5.67 10.72
C THR A 37 2.41 6.04 10.83
N SER A 38 1.58 5.38 10.02
CA SER A 38 0.11 5.42 10.05
C SER A 38 -0.45 4.03 9.75
N TYR A 39 -1.64 3.71 10.27
CA TYR A 39 -2.26 2.44 9.94
C TYR A 39 -3.80 2.50 10.04
N HIS A 40 -4.45 1.55 9.34
CA HIS A 40 -5.89 1.31 9.37
C HIS A 40 -6.28 0.28 10.44
N ALA A 41 -7.58 0.02 10.60
CA ALA A 41 -8.09 -1.02 11.49
C ALA A 41 -7.70 -2.43 11.00
N GLY A 42 -7.71 -3.37 11.93
CA GLY A 42 -7.46 -4.78 11.63
C GLY A 42 -7.40 -5.64 12.88
N ARG A 43 -7.36 -6.94 12.70
CA ARG A 43 -7.13 -7.91 13.77
C ARG A 43 -5.78 -8.58 13.56
N PHE A 44 -4.88 -8.41 14.51
CA PHE A 44 -3.50 -8.89 14.44
C PHE A 44 -3.26 -9.98 15.48
N ILE A 45 -2.70 -11.12 15.05
CA ILE A 45 -2.20 -12.17 15.96
C ILE A 45 -0.72 -11.87 16.20
N GLN A 46 -0.35 -11.72 17.47
CA GLN A 46 0.99 -11.35 17.93
C GLN A 46 1.69 -12.57 18.57
N PRO A 47 2.30 -13.49 17.78
CA PRO A 47 2.79 -14.76 18.31
C PRO A 47 3.90 -14.59 19.35
N ARG A 48 4.73 -13.54 19.24
CA ARG A 48 5.89 -13.29 20.09
C ARG A 48 5.65 -12.31 21.24
N SER A 49 4.60 -11.46 21.17
CA SER A 49 4.30 -10.53 22.24
C SER A 49 3.89 -11.30 23.53
N ASN A 50 4.47 -10.91 24.67
CA ASN A 50 4.07 -11.40 25.98
C ASN A 50 2.97 -10.55 26.62
N ARG A 51 2.67 -9.38 26.07
CA ARG A 51 1.63 -8.46 26.58
C ARG A 51 0.25 -8.80 26.04
N ARG A 52 0.17 -9.23 24.76
CA ARG A 52 -1.09 -9.53 24.08
C ARG A 52 -0.89 -10.57 22.98
N LYS A 53 -1.90 -11.39 22.72
CA LYS A 53 -1.89 -12.34 21.59
C LYS A 53 -2.78 -11.87 20.44
N ILE A 54 -3.73 -10.99 20.72
CA ILE A 54 -4.61 -10.36 19.74
C ILE A 54 -4.54 -8.85 19.97
N TYR A 55 -4.39 -8.11 18.88
CA TYR A 55 -4.41 -6.65 18.90
C TYR A 55 -5.35 -6.10 17.83
N PHE A 56 -6.12 -5.09 18.21
CA PHE A 56 -6.94 -4.28 17.33
C PHE A 56 -6.44 -2.84 17.44
N PRO A 57 -5.63 -2.34 16.48
CA PRO A 57 -5.17 -0.96 16.50
C PRO A 57 -6.32 0.01 16.33
N GLU A 58 -6.14 1.22 16.86
CA GLU A 58 -7.05 2.32 16.58
C GLU A 58 -7.01 2.64 15.07
N ASP A 59 -8.18 2.65 14.44
CA ASP A 59 -8.32 2.89 13.02
C ASP A 59 -7.88 4.29 12.61
N GLY A 60 -7.14 4.37 11.52
CA GLY A 60 -6.78 5.60 10.85
C GLY A 60 -6.02 6.58 11.75
N THR A 61 -5.06 6.07 12.53
CA THR A 61 -4.21 6.85 13.43
C THR A 61 -2.76 6.90 12.95
N VAL A 62 -2.01 7.89 13.44
CA VAL A 62 -0.56 8.00 13.24
C VAL A 62 0.18 7.67 14.54
N TYR A 63 1.40 7.14 14.42
CA TYR A 63 2.21 6.68 15.56
C TYR A 63 3.29 7.66 15.99
N TYR A 64 3.06 8.93 15.70
CA TYR A 64 3.84 10.07 16.15
C TYR A 64 2.90 11.20 16.60
N ALA A 65 3.39 12.21 17.31
CA ALA A 65 2.62 13.40 17.63
C ALA A 65 2.62 14.35 16.43
N PRO A 66 1.46 14.60 15.77
CA PRO A 66 1.39 15.54 14.65
C PRO A 66 1.77 16.96 15.05
N ASP A 67 2.46 17.68 14.18
CA ASP A 67 2.78 19.10 14.39
C ASP A 67 1.53 19.95 14.15
N ALA A 68 0.96 20.50 15.22
CA ALA A 68 -0.25 21.31 15.14
C ALA A 68 -0.14 22.49 14.15
N ALA A 69 1.05 23.04 13.94
CA ALA A 69 1.24 24.14 13.00
C ALA A 69 0.95 23.75 11.55
N LEU A 70 1.18 22.51 11.17
CA LEU A 70 0.91 21.99 9.83
C LEU A 70 -0.58 21.67 9.61
N TRP A 71 -1.35 21.46 10.69
CA TRP A 71 -2.70 20.93 10.64
C TRP A 71 -3.80 21.89 11.10
N ASN A 72 -3.46 23.11 11.60
CA ASN A 72 -4.43 24.04 12.16
C ASN A 72 -5.59 24.41 11.21
N ASP A 73 -5.31 24.56 9.91
CA ASP A 73 -6.30 24.94 8.91
C ASP A 73 -6.77 23.73 8.07
N ALA A 74 -6.38 22.51 8.44
CA ALA A 74 -6.73 21.31 7.69
C ALA A 74 -8.15 20.86 7.99
N GLU A 75 -8.96 20.62 6.92
CA GLU A 75 -10.28 19.99 7.07
C GLU A 75 -10.14 18.55 7.59
N ILE A 76 -9.12 17.83 7.12
CA ILE A 76 -8.79 16.47 7.57
C ILE A 76 -7.41 16.51 8.22
N ALA A 77 -7.34 16.16 9.50
CA ALA A 77 -6.10 16.08 10.27
C ALA A 77 -5.87 14.68 10.86
N PRO A 78 -4.61 14.24 11.00
CA PRO A 78 -4.29 12.97 11.64
C PRO A 78 -4.60 13.01 13.15
N ARG A 79 -4.83 11.82 13.72
CA ARG A 79 -4.95 11.61 15.16
C ARG A 79 -3.82 10.69 15.62
N GLN A 80 -3.09 11.12 16.65
CA GLN A 80 -2.10 10.25 17.27
C GLN A 80 -2.78 9.06 17.97
N ALA A 81 -2.26 7.85 17.76
CA ALA A 81 -2.69 6.65 18.45
C ALA A 81 -2.41 6.74 19.96
N ALA A 82 -3.36 6.30 20.78
CA ALA A 82 -3.20 6.33 22.25
C ALA A 82 -1.96 5.57 22.72
N ILE A 83 -1.60 4.50 22.03
CA ILE A 83 -0.44 3.66 22.39
C ILE A 83 0.92 4.40 22.32
N THR A 84 1.00 5.52 21.60
CA THR A 84 2.24 6.32 21.43
C THR A 84 2.21 7.67 22.16
N ARG A 85 1.12 8.01 22.89
CA ARG A 85 0.99 9.35 23.51
C ARG A 85 2.06 9.65 24.55
N ASP A 86 2.45 8.64 25.32
CA ASP A 86 3.40 8.77 26.42
C ASP A 86 4.84 8.37 26.02
N THR A 87 5.09 8.15 24.71
CA THR A 87 6.39 7.67 24.23
C THR A 87 6.72 8.31 22.89
N ASP A 88 7.87 9.00 22.82
CA ASP A 88 8.44 9.37 21.52
C ASP A 88 9.11 8.15 20.88
N LEU A 89 8.28 7.34 20.21
CA LEU A 89 8.70 6.09 19.60
C LEU A 89 9.74 6.32 18.51
N VAL A 90 9.57 7.38 17.71
CA VAL A 90 10.47 7.65 16.58
C VAL A 90 11.84 8.10 17.07
N ALA A 91 11.92 8.95 18.13
CA ALA A 91 13.19 9.33 18.73
C ALA A 91 13.91 8.12 19.35
N ARG A 92 13.17 7.24 20.04
CA ARG A 92 13.74 5.99 20.59
C ARG A 92 14.25 5.07 19.49
N LEU A 93 13.49 4.93 18.40
CA LEU A 93 13.89 4.12 17.26
C LEU A 93 15.14 4.71 16.58
N SER A 94 15.22 6.04 16.40
CA SER A 94 16.39 6.71 15.84
C SER A 94 17.67 6.40 16.63
N ALA A 95 17.60 6.48 17.96
CA ALA A 95 18.74 6.15 18.80
C ALA A 95 19.15 4.66 18.75
N ALA A 96 18.18 3.74 18.63
CA ALA A 96 18.43 2.31 18.58
C ALA A 96 18.90 1.85 17.18
N GLN A 97 18.42 2.47 16.12
CA GLN A 97 18.84 2.13 14.75
C GLN A 97 20.31 2.45 14.50
N ASP A 98 20.81 3.58 15.04
CA ASP A 98 22.22 3.95 14.94
C ASP A 98 23.13 2.88 15.58
N ALA A 99 22.74 2.39 16.75
CA ALA A 99 23.47 1.33 17.45
C ALA A 99 23.42 -0.03 16.71
N ALA A 100 22.35 -0.30 15.98
CA ALA A 100 22.16 -1.54 15.21
C ALA A 100 22.67 -1.45 13.77
N GLY A 101 23.08 -0.27 13.30
CA GLY A 101 23.49 -0.03 11.91
C GLY A 101 22.34 -0.16 10.91
N LEU A 102 21.16 0.30 11.30
CA LEU A 102 19.94 0.27 10.49
C LEU A 102 19.56 1.68 10.02
N ASP A 103 19.00 1.81 8.83
CA ASP A 103 18.33 3.01 8.36
C ASP A 103 16.83 2.97 8.66
N LEU A 104 16.22 4.12 8.97
CA LEU A 104 14.78 4.25 9.11
C LEU A 104 14.10 4.30 7.74
N SER A 105 13.07 3.48 7.56
CA SER A 105 12.08 3.61 6.50
C SER A 105 10.71 3.87 7.12
N ALA A 106 9.96 4.82 6.55
CA ALA A 106 8.64 5.21 7.06
C ALA A 106 7.54 4.57 6.19
N TRP A 107 6.96 3.48 6.66
CA TRP A 107 5.82 2.86 6.02
C TRP A 107 4.55 3.64 6.35
N THR A 108 3.90 4.21 5.33
CA THR A 108 2.83 5.19 5.49
C THR A 108 1.59 4.79 4.71
N VAL A 109 0.53 4.41 5.41
CA VAL A 109 -0.80 4.19 4.82
C VAL A 109 -1.45 5.56 4.55
N CYS A 110 -1.76 5.84 3.28
CA CYS A 110 -2.18 7.17 2.83
C CYS A 110 -3.70 7.39 2.95
N LEU A 111 -4.49 6.71 2.11
CA LEU A 111 -5.91 6.99 1.94
C LEU A 111 -6.84 5.89 2.45
N HIS A 112 -6.32 4.73 2.83
CA HIS A 112 -7.07 3.68 3.50
C HIS A 112 -7.30 4.08 4.97
N ASN A 113 -8.50 4.57 5.29
CA ASN A 113 -8.77 5.14 6.61
C ASN A 113 -10.28 5.17 6.88
N THR A 114 -10.80 4.14 7.55
CA THR A 114 -12.23 4.01 7.85
C THR A 114 -12.72 5.13 8.76
N ARG A 115 -11.90 5.53 9.74
CA ARG A 115 -12.25 6.62 10.66
C ARG A 115 -12.44 7.94 9.92
N LEU A 116 -11.49 8.31 9.06
CA LEU A 116 -11.59 9.58 8.33
C LEU A 116 -12.67 9.56 7.25
N ALA A 117 -12.84 8.45 6.53
CA ALA A 117 -13.91 8.30 5.56
C ALA A 117 -15.30 8.41 6.20
N SER A 118 -15.45 7.90 7.44
CA SER A 118 -16.70 8.02 8.21
C SER A 118 -16.93 9.42 8.77
N LEU A 119 -15.88 10.11 9.26
CA LEU A 119 -15.99 11.46 9.79
C LEU A 119 -16.19 12.51 8.69
N TYR A 120 -15.59 12.29 7.53
CA TYR A 120 -15.61 13.21 6.38
C TYR A 120 -16.21 12.53 5.13
N PRO A 121 -17.48 12.11 5.19
CA PRO A 121 -18.09 11.30 4.13
C PRO A 121 -18.18 12.00 2.77
N GLY A 122 -18.05 13.33 2.73
CA GLY A 122 -17.95 14.10 1.49
C GLY A 122 -16.62 13.91 0.73
N HIS A 123 -15.62 13.30 1.37
CA HIS A 123 -14.29 13.03 0.83
C HIS A 123 -14.01 11.53 0.66
N ALA A 124 -14.98 10.67 1.02
CA ALA A 124 -14.90 9.22 0.82
C ALA A 124 -15.09 8.83 -0.65
N LEU A 125 -14.61 7.64 -1.00
CA LEU A 125 -14.91 6.99 -2.27
C LEU A 125 -16.43 6.80 -2.39
N THR A 126 -16.96 6.92 -3.62
CA THR A 126 -18.42 6.89 -3.84
C THR A 126 -18.72 6.11 -5.11
N THR A 127 -19.55 5.06 -5.03
CA THR A 127 -19.94 4.20 -6.15
C THR A 127 -20.78 4.95 -7.20
N ALA A 128 -21.08 4.29 -8.33
CA ALA A 128 -21.98 4.82 -9.35
C ALA A 128 -23.40 5.09 -8.83
N PHE A 129 -23.80 4.46 -7.73
CA PHE A 129 -25.10 4.60 -7.06
C PHE A 129 -25.11 5.68 -5.98
N GLY A 130 -23.96 6.27 -5.67
CA GLY A 130 -23.83 7.25 -4.59
C GLY A 130 -23.52 6.63 -3.23
N ASP A 131 -23.33 5.31 -3.14
CA ASP A 131 -22.94 4.63 -1.90
C ASP A 131 -21.50 4.99 -1.56
N ARG A 132 -21.24 5.23 -0.28
CA ARG A 132 -19.91 5.59 0.21
C ARG A 132 -19.15 4.35 0.64
N LEU A 133 -17.97 4.17 0.08
CA LEU A 133 -17.03 3.16 0.56
C LEU A 133 -16.36 3.72 1.82
N ALA A 134 -16.88 3.30 3.00
CA ALA A 134 -16.56 3.89 4.30
C ALA A 134 -15.12 3.64 4.78
N PHE A 135 -14.28 2.97 4.00
CA PHE A 135 -12.91 2.62 4.36
C PHE A 135 -11.84 3.40 3.59
N GLY A 136 -12.21 4.26 2.63
CA GLY A 136 -11.24 4.95 1.81
C GLY A 136 -11.57 6.40 1.48
N LEU A 137 -10.55 7.26 1.55
CA LEU A 137 -10.61 8.63 1.07
C LEU A 137 -10.32 8.68 -0.44
N CYS A 138 -10.94 9.65 -1.13
CA CYS A 138 -10.79 9.78 -2.58
C CYS A 138 -9.53 10.58 -2.96
N PRO A 139 -8.63 10.05 -3.81
CA PRO A 139 -7.43 10.75 -4.28
C PRO A 139 -7.72 11.98 -5.15
N SER A 140 -8.95 12.17 -5.60
CA SER A 140 -9.40 13.39 -6.28
C SER A 140 -9.83 14.49 -5.31
N SER A 141 -10.12 14.16 -4.04
CA SER A 141 -10.58 15.12 -3.03
C SER A 141 -9.46 16.07 -2.59
N PRO A 142 -9.65 17.39 -2.63
CA PRO A 142 -8.62 18.34 -2.18
C PRO A 142 -8.19 18.13 -0.72
N ALA A 143 -9.14 17.87 0.19
CA ALA A 143 -8.84 17.64 1.60
C ALA A 143 -8.09 16.32 1.84
N ALA A 144 -8.46 15.23 1.14
CA ALA A 144 -7.74 13.96 1.21
C ALA A 144 -6.31 14.07 0.64
N ARG A 145 -6.13 14.82 -0.45
CA ARG A 145 -4.81 15.11 -1.02
C ARG A 145 -3.96 15.95 -0.07
N PHE A 146 -4.54 17.00 0.52
CA PHE A 146 -3.85 17.80 1.53
C PHE A 146 -3.36 16.93 2.69
N TYR A 147 -4.24 16.07 3.22
CA TYR A 147 -3.90 15.13 4.28
C TYR A 147 -2.71 14.23 3.91
N ALA A 148 -2.76 13.53 2.79
CA ALA A 148 -1.70 12.61 2.37
C ALA A 148 -0.36 13.34 2.13
N ARG A 149 -0.39 14.49 1.45
CA ARG A 149 0.81 15.29 1.15
C ARG A 149 1.46 15.85 2.41
N THR A 150 0.65 16.38 3.32
CA THR A 150 1.14 16.96 4.58
C THR A 150 1.74 15.91 5.49
N MET A 151 1.17 14.69 5.54
CA MET A 151 1.80 13.55 6.24
C MET A 151 3.19 13.24 5.68
N VAL A 152 3.33 13.14 4.36
CA VAL A 152 4.64 12.88 3.71
C VAL A 152 5.63 13.99 4.02
N HIS A 153 5.21 15.25 3.89
CA HIS A 153 6.03 16.40 4.25
C HIS A 153 6.50 16.31 5.71
N GLU A 154 5.55 16.18 6.65
CA GLU A 154 5.87 16.14 8.09
C GLU A 154 6.83 15.00 8.43
N ILE A 155 6.55 13.78 7.96
CA ILE A 155 7.36 12.61 8.26
C ILE A 155 8.78 12.78 7.72
N THR A 156 8.92 13.20 6.47
CA THR A 156 10.22 13.26 5.81
C THR A 156 11.07 14.43 6.29
N HIS A 157 10.49 15.58 6.62
CA HIS A 157 11.24 16.73 7.12
C HIS A 157 11.58 16.64 8.61
N ARG A 158 10.71 16.01 9.39
CA ARG A 158 10.90 15.90 10.84
C ARG A 158 11.76 14.72 11.25
N PHE A 159 11.54 13.56 10.65
CA PHE A 159 12.18 12.32 11.08
C PHE A 159 13.30 11.85 10.14
N ARG A 160 13.43 12.46 8.96
CA ARG A 160 14.51 12.19 7.99
C ARG A 160 14.72 10.69 7.71
N PRO A 161 13.66 9.91 7.41
CA PRO A 161 13.86 8.53 7.02
C PRO A 161 14.64 8.45 5.71
N ALA A 162 15.45 7.41 5.54
CA ALA A 162 16.13 7.15 4.27
C ALA A 162 15.14 6.97 3.11
N ARG A 163 13.91 6.46 3.44
CA ARG A 163 12.81 6.39 2.49
C ARG A 163 11.44 6.46 3.17
N ILE A 164 10.44 6.92 2.42
CA ILE A 164 9.03 6.81 2.77
C ILE A 164 8.34 5.85 1.79
N GLU A 165 7.54 4.93 2.32
CA GLU A 165 6.88 3.84 1.62
C GLU A 165 5.38 4.12 1.60
N LEU A 166 4.85 4.53 0.44
CA LEU A 166 3.46 4.97 0.27
C LEU A 166 2.56 3.77 0.00
N GLU A 167 1.75 3.39 0.97
CA GLU A 167 0.71 2.38 0.81
C GLU A 167 -0.63 3.05 0.55
N THR A 168 -1.40 2.52 -0.40
CA THR A 168 -2.76 2.97 -0.73
C THR A 168 -2.92 4.48 -1.01
N PRO A 169 -2.08 5.10 -1.85
CA PRO A 169 -2.30 6.47 -2.29
C PRO A 169 -3.39 6.60 -3.36
N GLY A 170 -3.94 5.47 -3.83
CA GLY A 170 -4.93 5.33 -4.89
C GLY A 170 -6.34 5.04 -4.40
N PHE A 171 -7.16 4.57 -5.33
CA PHE A 171 -8.51 4.10 -5.06
C PHE A 171 -8.48 2.69 -4.47
N LEU A 172 -9.40 2.42 -3.56
CA LEU A 172 -9.58 1.09 -2.96
C LEU A 172 -10.74 0.35 -3.62
N GLU A 173 -10.63 -0.97 -3.69
CA GLU A 173 -11.70 -1.84 -4.20
C GLU A 173 -12.70 -2.21 -3.09
N VAL A 174 -13.95 -2.50 -3.49
CA VAL A 174 -15.02 -2.91 -2.56
C VAL A 174 -14.65 -4.19 -1.80
N GLU A 175 -13.91 -5.09 -2.45
CA GLU A 175 -13.40 -6.34 -1.86
C GLU A 175 -12.25 -6.13 -0.86
N HIS A 176 -11.88 -4.88 -0.56
CA HIS A 176 -10.82 -4.60 0.42
C HIS A 176 -11.15 -5.06 1.84
N GLY A 177 -12.36 -5.53 2.05
CA GLY A 177 -12.82 -6.21 3.24
C GLY A 177 -13.44 -5.29 4.28
N PHE A 178 -14.57 -5.75 4.80
CA PHE A 178 -15.27 -5.17 5.93
C PHE A 178 -15.71 -6.27 6.90
N HIS A 179 -16.21 -5.91 8.08
CA HIS A 179 -16.66 -6.89 9.05
C HIS A 179 -18.04 -7.45 8.69
N HIS A 180 -18.20 -8.77 8.78
CA HIS A 180 -19.48 -9.47 8.58
C HIS A 180 -20.12 -9.17 7.22
N GLU A 181 -19.37 -9.28 6.15
CA GLU A 181 -19.87 -9.15 4.77
C GLU A 181 -21.02 -10.09 4.51
N LYS A 182 -22.05 -9.61 3.80
CA LYS A 182 -23.29 -10.32 3.52
C LYS A 182 -23.65 -10.17 2.05
N ASP A 183 -23.00 -10.97 1.20
CA ASP A 183 -23.20 -10.92 -0.24
C ASP A 183 -24.11 -12.06 -0.68
N GLY A 184 -25.35 -11.72 -0.99
CA GLY A 184 -26.35 -12.66 -1.53
C GLY A 184 -26.32 -12.77 -3.05
N VAL A 185 -25.50 -11.94 -3.72
CA VAL A 185 -25.31 -11.90 -5.17
C VAL A 185 -23.82 -12.13 -5.47
N SER A 186 -23.55 -13.03 -6.41
CA SER A 186 -22.18 -13.27 -6.87
C SER A 186 -21.85 -12.31 -8.01
N LEU A 187 -20.95 -11.37 -7.76
CA LEU A 187 -20.38 -10.51 -8.79
C LEU A 187 -19.17 -11.20 -9.44
N THR A 188 -18.98 -10.99 -10.73
CA THR A 188 -17.75 -11.38 -11.42
C THR A 188 -16.64 -10.39 -11.11
N ALA A 189 -15.37 -10.73 -11.41
CA ALA A 189 -14.22 -9.87 -11.12
C ALA A 189 -14.31 -8.48 -11.77
N ASP A 190 -14.81 -8.41 -13.00
CA ASP A 190 -15.06 -7.16 -13.71
C ASP A 190 -16.16 -6.32 -13.04
N GLU A 191 -17.23 -6.94 -12.58
CA GLU A 191 -18.34 -6.26 -11.89
C GLU A 191 -17.93 -5.75 -10.51
N SER A 192 -17.22 -6.55 -9.74
CA SER A 192 -16.65 -6.13 -8.46
C SER A 192 -15.71 -4.94 -8.62
N TYR A 193 -14.84 -4.97 -9.62
CA TYR A 193 -13.99 -3.84 -9.98
C TYR A 193 -14.80 -2.60 -10.37
N LEU A 194 -15.82 -2.74 -11.22
CA LEU A 194 -16.68 -1.62 -11.64
C LEU A 194 -17.47 -1.03 -10.48
N LEU A 195 -17.97 -1.84 -9.54
CA LEU A 195 -18.64 -1.36 -8.33
C LEU A 195 -17.71 -0.53 -7.45
N SER A 196 -16.40 -0.76 -7.54
CA SER A 196 -15.36 -0.02 -6.81
C SER A 196 -14.99 1.32 -7.44
N VAL A 197 -15.43 1.61 -8.67
CA VAL A 197 -15.07 2.84 -9.39
C VAL A 197 -15.70 4.05 -8.72
N CYS A 198 -14.88 5.04 -8.37
CA CYS A 198 -15.34 6.23 -7.66
C CYS A 198 -15.93 7.28 -8.61
N PHE A 199 -17.16 7.71 -8.34
CA PHE A 199 -17.89 8.78 -9.03
C PHE A 199 -18.29 9.91 -8.08
N CYS A 200 -17.48 10.20 -7.05
CA CYS A 200 -17.74 11.33 -6.17
C CYS A 200 -17.66 12.66 -6.95
N ARG A 201 -18.22 13.73 -6.36
CA ARG A 201 -18.23 15.07 -6.97
C ARG A 201 -16.84 15.56 -7.45
N TYR A 202 -15.78 15.15 -6.74
CA TYR A 202 -14.41 15.56 -7.10
C TYR A 202 -13.88 14.78 -8.31
N CYS A 203 -14.18 13.48 -8.40
CA CYS A 203 -13.84 12.69 -9.57
C CYS A 203 -14.59 13.20 -10.80
N LEU A 204 -15.91 13.37 -10.69
CA LEU A 204 -16.73 13.88 -11.82
C LEU A 204 -16.28 15.27 -12.27
N GLY A 205 -16.05 16.21 -11.34
CA GLY A 205 -15.59 17.55 -11.67
C GLY A 205 -14.20 17.59 -12.31
N ARG A 206 -13.26 16.77 -11.84
CA ARG A 206 -11.91 16.68 -12.45
C ARG A 206 -11.94 15.99 -13.82
N ALA A 207 -12.76 14.94 -13.98
CA ALA A 207 -12.96 14.29 -15.28
C ALA A 207 -13.54 15.26 -16.32
N GLN A 208 -14.57 16.01 -15.93
CA GLN A 208 -15.18 17.03 -16.79
C GLN A 208 -14.16 18.11 -17.18
N ALA A 209 -13.33 18.58 -16.24
CA ALA A 209 -12.28 19.55 -16.54
C ALA A 209 -11.20 19.01 -17.50
N ALA A 210 -11.02 17.68 -17.54
CA ALA A 210 -10.15 16.98 -18.48
C ALA A 210 -10.84 16.60 -19.81
N GLY A 211 -12.10 16.97 -19.99
CA GLY A 211 -12.87 16.64 -21.20
C GLY A 211 -13.42 15.22 -21.24
N VAL A 212 -13.45 14.51 -20.10
CA VAL A 212 -13.95 13.14 -19.98
C VAL A 212 -15.38 13.13 -19.44
N ASP A 213 -16.29 12.42 -20.11
CA ASP A 213 -17.70 12.31 -19.70
C ASP A 213 -17.87 11.28 -18.56
N GLY A 214 -17.60 11.73 -17.33
CA GLY A 214 -17.75 10.90 -16.14
C GLY A 214 -19.20 10.51 -15.83
N GLU A 215 -20.19 11.30 -16.25
CA GLU A 215 -21.61 10.95 -16.05
C GLU A 215 -22.06 9.82 -16.97
N ALA A 216 -21.62 9.81 -18.24
CA ALA A 216 -21.86 8.69 -19.14
C ALA A 216 -21.17 7.41 -18.64
N ALA A 217 -19.94 7.50 -18.12
CA ALA A 217 -19.24 6.38 -17.49
C ALA A 217 -19.99 5.87 -16.25
N ARG A 218 -20.45 6.76 -15.38
CA ARG A 218 -21.23 6.42 -14.17
C ARG A 218 -22.52 5.68 -14.54
N LYS A 219 -23.24 6.18 -15.55
CA LYS A 219 -24.46 5.53 -16.04
C LYS A 219 -24.15 4.12 -16.58
N ALA A 220 -23.09 3.98 -17.37
CA ALA A 220 -22.70 2.68 -17.92
C ALA A 220 -22.40 1.66 -16.81
N VAL A 221 -21.65 2.06 -15.78
CA VAL A 221 -21.38 1.21 -14.61
C VAL A 221 -22.68 0.85 -13.89
N ALA A 222 -23.56 1.81 -13.63
CA ALA A 222 -24.84 1.55 -12.97
C ALA A 222 -25.69 0.54 -13.74
N ASP A 223 -25.80 0.70 -15.08
CA ASP A 223 -26.55 -0.22 -15.94
C ASP A 223 -25.96 -1.66 -15.89
N ILE A 224 -24.63 -1.79 -15.88
CA ILE A 224 -23.93 -3.09 -15.80
C ILE A 224 -24.20 -3.76 -14.45
N ILE A 225 -24.05 -3.03 -13.36
CA ILE A 225 -24.24 -3.57 -12.00
C ILE A 225 -25.72 -3.91 -11.74
N CYS A 226 -26.66 -3.08 -12.21
CA CYS A 226 -28.09 -3.43 -12.12
C CYS A 226 -28.38 -4.76 -12.82
N ALA A 227 -27.87 -4.96 -14.03
CA ALA A 227 -28.04 -6.21 -14.77
C ALA A 227 -27.36 -7.42 -14.05
N ALA A 228 -26.23 -7.18 -13.41
CA ALA A 228 -25.54 -8.19 -12.61
C ALA A 228 -26.35 -8.62 -11.40
N CYS A 229 -27.01 -7.67 -10.73
CA CYS A 229 -27.84 -7.94 -9.53
C CYS A 229 -29.19 -8.59 -9.85
N ASP A 230 -29.65 -8.58 -11.10
CA ASP A 230 -30.95 -9.11 -11.54
C ASP A 230 -30.85 -10.51 -12.19
N ARG A 231 -29.72 -11.17 -12.09
CA ARG A 231 -29.48 -12.50 -12.70
C ARG A 231 -29.19 -13.57 -11.65
N ASP A 232 -29.57 -14.81 -11.96
CA ASP A 232 -29.33 -15.98 -11.08
C ASP A 232 -27.92 -16.57 -11.20
N THR A 233 -27.27 -16.41 -12.37
CA THR A 233 -25.96 -17.01 -12.65
C THR A 233 -24.96 -15.93 -13.07
N PRO A 234 -23.80 -15.83 -12.38
CA PRO A 234 -22.77 -14.86 -12.75
C PRO A 234 -22.19 -15.16 -14.14
N VAL A 235 -22.22 -14.15 -15.01
CA VAL A 235 -21.59 -14.22 -16.36
C VAL A 235 -20.89 -12.89 -16.59
N SER A 236 -19.55 -12.93 -16.72
CA SER A 236 -18.77 -11.73 -17.00
C SER A 236 -19.16 -11.12 -18.34
N ARG A 237 -19.39 -9.81 -18.33
CA ARG A 237 -19.56 -9.01 -19.54
C ARG A 237 -18.22 -8.72 -20.23
N PHE A 238 -17.14 -8.73 -19.48
CA PHE A 238 -15.79 -8.43 -19.94
C PHE A 238 -14.85 -9.61 -19.61
N PRO A 239 -14.97 -10.75 -20.31
CA PRO A 239 -14.27 -11.98 -19.97
C PRO A 239 -12.74 -11.88 -20.12
N GLU A 240 -12.23 -10.84 -20.76
CA GLU A 240 -10.80 -10.57 -20.89
C GLU A 240 -10.23 -9.79 -19.69
N PHE A 241 -11.07 -9.42 -18.70
CA PHE A 241 -10.66 -8.86 -17.44
C PHE A 241 -10.30 -9.99 -16.44
N PRO A 242 -9.20 -9.93 -15.65
CA PRO A 242 -8.32 -8.75 -15.52
C PRO A 242 -7.11 -8.71 -16.47
N GLU A 243 -6.92 -9.71 -17.34
CA GLU A 243 -5.72 -9.91 -18.16
C GLU A 243 -5.41 -8.71 -19.07
N LYS A 244 -6.45 -8.14 -19.69
CA LYS A 244 -6.31 -6.92 -20.52
C LYS A 244 -6.39 -5.61 -19.71
N GLY A 245 -6.53 -5.67 -18.40
CA GLY A 245 -6.64 -4.49 -17.57
C GLY A 245 -7.80 -3.57 -18.00
N ILE A 246 -7.53 -2.28 -18.12
CA ILE A 246 -8.51 -1.25 -18.53
C ILE A 246 -9.02 -1.50 -19.96
N ASP A 247 -8.20 -2.04 -20.86
CA ASP A 247 -8.57 -2.27 -22.26
C ASP A 247 -9.67 -3.34 -22.43
N ALA A 248 -9.92 -4.16 -21.40
CA ALA A 248 -11.08 -5.05 -21.39
C ALA A 248 -12.42 -4.31 -21.56
N PHE A 249 -12.48 -3.03 -21.17
CA PHE A 249 -13.67 -2.18 -21.21
C PHE A 249 -13.78 -1.34 -22.50
N ALA A 250 -12.92 -1.51 -23.51
CA ALA A 250 -12.87 -0.72 -24.73
C ALA A 250 -14.19 -0.74 -25.54
N SER A 251 -15.03 -1.77 -25.37
CA SER A 251 -16.36 -1.84 -25.99
C SER A 251 -17.38 -0.83 -25.42
N VAL A 252 -17.04 -0.13 -24.32
CA VAL A 252 -17.84 0.93 -23.69
C VAL A 252 -16.99 2.20 -23.59
N PRO A 253 -16.91 3.02 -24.66
CA PRO A 253 -15.91 4.08 -24.78
C PRO A 253 -15.90 5.07 -23.61
N ALA A 254 -17.05 5.57 -23.16
CA ALA A 254 -17.11 6.50 -22.04
C ALA A 254 -16.56 5.91 -20.74
N LEU A 255 -16.80 4.61 -20.49
CA LEU A 255 -16.24 3.90 -19.34
C LEU A 255 -14.73 3.74 -19.50
N HIS A 256 -14.25 3.28 -20.64
CA HIS A 256 -12.84 3.12 -20.92
C HIS A 256 -12.08 4.44 -20.73
N ASP A 257 -12.54 5.53 -21.33
CA ASP A 257 -11.94 6.86 -21.22
C ASP A 257 -11.87 7.33 -19.75
N TYR A 258 -12.92 7.06 -18.97
CA TYR A 258 -12.95 7.39 -17.54
C TYR A 258 -11.96 6.57 -16.73
N LEU A 259 -11.81 5.27 -17.02
CA LEU A 259 -10.86 4.39 -16.34
C LEU A 259 -9.40 4.77 -16.66
N VAL A 260 -9.12 5.17 -17.91
CA VAL A 260 -7.81 5.73 -18.29
C VAL A 260 -7.56 7.04 -17.54
N TRP A 261 -8.52 7.97 -17.57
CA TRP A 261 -8.40 9.25 -16.86
C TRP A 261 -8.22 9.05 -15.34
N ARG A 262 -8.83 8.03 -14.74
CA ARG A 262 -8.78 7.75 -13.31
C ARG A 262 -7.35 7.55 -12.78
N GLN A 263 -6.40 7.29 -13.64
CA GLN A 263 -4.97 7.23 -13.30
C GLN A 263 -4.39 8.61 -12.94
N ASP A 264 -4.88 9.69 -13.56
CA ASP A 264 -4.32 11.04 -13.37
C ASP A 264 -4.40 11.57 -11.93
N PRO A 265 -5.53 11.48 -11.20
CA PRO A 265 -5.57 11.91 -9.81
C PRO A 265 -4.59 11.14 -8.91
N VAL A 266 -4.34 9.87 -9.17
CA VAL A 266 -3.41 9.04 -8.39
C VAL A 266 -1.97 9.39 -8.72
N MET A 267 -1.60 9.39 -10.00
CA MET A 267 -0.24 9.70 -10.41
C MET A 267 0.17 11.12 -10.03
N SER A 268 -0.75 12.10 -10.18
CA SER A 268 -0.47 13.47 -9.73
C SER A 268 -0.33 13.57 -8.21
N LEU A 269 -1.08 12.79 -7.42
CA LEU A 269 -0.92 12.77 -5.96
C LEU A 269 0.45 12.19 -5.55
N ILE A 270 0.88 11.09 -6.17
CA ILE A 270 2.20 10.50 -5.92
C ILE A 270 3.30 11.51 -6.26
N THR A 271 3.18 12.19 -7.42
CA THR A 271 4.13 13.23 -7.83
C THR A 271 4.17 14.40 -6.83
N GLU A 272 3.03 14.89 -6.36
CA GLU A 272 2.95 15.95 -5.36
C GLU A 272 3.59 15.52 -4.02
N MET A 273 3.36 14.28 -3.60
CA MET A 273 4.00 13.73 -2.40
C MET A 273 5.52 13.65 -2.55
N ARG A 274 6.01 13.21 -3.72
CA ARG A 274 7.46 13.20 -4.02
C ARG A 274 8.07 14.59 -3.98
N GLN A 275 7.40 15.58 -4.55
CA GLN A 275 7.87 16.97 -4.58
C GLN A 275 7.92 17.61 -3.18
N LEU A 276 7.05 17.19 -2.26
CA LEU A 276 6.99 17.70 -0.89
C LEU A 276 7.83 16.89 0.10
N ALA A 277 8.26 15.70 -0.27
CA ALA A 277 9.17 14.90 0.54
C ALA A 277 10.54 15.59 0.66
N HIS A 278 11.23 15.34 1.78
CA HIS A 278 12.60 15.83 1.93
C HIS A 278 13.50 15.26 0.83
N PRO A 279 14.40 16.06 0.23
CA PRO A 279 15.25 15.61 -0.90
C PRO A 279 16.07 14.34 -0.61
N ASP A 280 16.51 14.15 0.64
CA ASP A 280 17.31 13.00 1.06
C ASP A 280 16.46 11.72 1.30
N SER A 281 15.14 11.83 1.30
CA SER A 281 14.23 10.69 1.49
C SER A 281 13.75 10.17 0.14
N GLN A 282 14.00 8.91 -0.17
CA GLN A 282 13.38 8.25 -1.33
C GLN A 282 11.89 8.06 -1.11
N VAL A 283 11.09 8.19 -2.15
CA VAL A 283 9.65 7.92 -2.13
C VAL A 283 9.35 6.68 -2.95
N LEU A 284 8.89 5.61 -2.31
CA LEU A 284 8.55 4.35 -2.97
C LEU A 284 7.05 4.06 -2.84
N LEU A 285 6.43 3.62 -3.94
CA LEU A 285 5.08 3.06 -3.89
C LEU A 285 5.11 1.64 -3.31
N VAL A 286 4.16 1.29 -2.45
CA VAL A 286 3.95 -0.08 -1.95
C VAL A 286 2.68 -0.64 -2.56
N ASP A 287 2.81 -1.62 -3.45
CA ASP A 287 1.64 -2.27 -4.05
C ASP A 287 2.03 -3.59 -4.75
N GLY A 288 1.04 -4.31 -5.27
CA GLY A 288 1.20 -5.52 -6.08
C GLY A 288 1.09 -5.27 -7.59
N PRO A 289 1.15 -6.33 -8.41
CA PRO A 289 0.99 -6.23 -9.87
C PRO A 289 -0.38 -5.68 -10.31
N ALA A 290 -1.38 -5.74 -9.45
CA ALA A 290 -2.74 -5.26 -9.71
C ALA A 290 -2.97 -3.79 -9.32
N ALA A 291 -1.95 -3.02 -8.95
CA ALA A 291 -2.06 -1.62 -8.52
C ALA A 291 -2.76 -0.69 -9.56
N TRP A 292 -2.76 -1.08 -10.84
CA TRP A 292 -3.51 -0.38 -11.88
C TRP A 292 -5.03 -0.30 -11.58
N ARG A 293 -5.60 -1.26 -10.84
CA ARG A 293 -7.00 -1.22 -10.38
C ARG A 293 -7.24 -0.05 -9.43
N GLY A 294 -6.23 0.29 -8.61
CA GLY A 294 -6.22 1.47 -7.74
C GLY A 294 -5.92 2.78 -8.47
N GLY A 295 -5.69 2.76 -9.78
CA GLY A 295 -5.37 3.94 -10.60
C GLY A 295 -3.87 4.23 -10.74
N VAL A 296 -3.00 3.27 -10.41
CA VAL A 296 -1.56 3.40 -10.67
C VAL A 296 -1.27 3.13 -12.14
N ASP A 297 -0.58 4.06 -12.78
CA ASP A 297 0.00 3.88 -14.10
C ASP A 297 1.49 3.54 -13.95
N PHE A 298 1.84 2.28 -14.18
CA PHE A 298 3.20 1.81 -14.02
C PHE A 298 4.20 2.42 -15.01
N ASP A 299 3.74 2.83 -16.20
CA ASP A 299 4.62 3.45 -17.21
C ASP A 299 4.97 4.90 -16.85
N ARG A 300 4.17 5.53 -15.98
CA ARG A 300 4.41 6.86 -15.42
C ARG A 300 5.06 6.84 -14.04
N LEU A 301 5.16 5.67 -13.40
CA LEU A 301 5.56 5.58 -11.99
C LEU A 301 6.98 6.06 -11.74
N ALA A 302 7.93 5.70 -12.62
CA ALA A 302 9.33 6.14 -12.47
C ALA A 302 9.52 7.66 -12.63
N SER A 303 8.57 8.36 -13.26
CA SER A 303 8.57 9.83 -13.33
C SER A 303 7.85 10.49 -12.14
N ALA A 304 7.04 9.73 -11.40
CA ALA A 304 6.24 10.24 -10.30
C ALA A 304 6.90 10.05 -8.93
N CYS A 305 7.72 9.00 -8.76
CA CYS A 305 8.46 8.72 -7.52
C CYS A 305 9.75 7.94 -7.82
N ASP A 306 10.51 7.58 -6.78
CA ASP A 306 11.84 6.97 -6.93
C ASP A 306 11.79 5.46 -7.19
N GLY A 307 10.60 4.84 -7.17
CA GLY A 307 10.42 3.42 -7.45
C GLY A 307 9.28 2.78 -6.65
N MET A 308 9.35 1.45 -6.46
CA MET A 308 8.32 0.74 -5.70
C MET A 308 8.84 -0.45 -4.90
N ILE A 309 8.06 -0.85 -3.91
CA ILE A 309 8.10 -2.16 -3.28
C ILE A 309 7.00 -2.99 -3.92
N LEU A 310 7.40 -3.94 -4.77
CA LEU A 310 6.50 -4.85 -5.47
C LEU A 310 6.16 -6.04 -4.57
N CYS A 311 4.95 -6.06 -4.02
CA CYS A 311 4.47 -7.08 -3.10
C CYS A 311 4.04 -8.35 -3.84
N LEU A 312 4.78 -9.45 -3.63
CA LEU A 312 4.52 -10.77 -4.24
C LEU A 312 4.41 -11.83 -3.13
N TYR A 313 3.22 -11.94 -2.52
CA TYR A 313 2.99 -12.82 -1.38
C TYR A 313 2.44 -14.17 -1.83
N GLY A 314 3.18 -15.25 -1.57
CA GLY A 314 2.76 -16.62 -1.89
C GLY A 314 2.91 -17.01 -3.36
N GLN A 315 3.58 -16.20 -4.17
CA GLN A 315 3.90 -16.53 -5.57
C GLN A 315 4.97 -17.62 -5.65
N THR A 316 4.92 -18.40 -6.72
CA THR A 316 6.01 -19.31 -7.09
C THR A 316 7.26 -18.55 -7.53
N PRO A 317 8.46 -19.15 -7.53
CA PRO A 317 9.66 -18.50 -8.05
C PRO A 317 9.53 -18.06 -9.52
N GLN A 318 8.80 -18.81 -10.34
CA GLN A 318 8.55 -18.48 -11.75
C GLN A 318 7.67 -17.25 -11.88
N GLU A 319 6.56 -17.19 -11.14
CA GLU A 319 5.68 -16.02 -11.11
C GLU A 319 6.42 -14.78 -10.54
N THR A 320 7.22 -14.96 -9.49
CA THR A 320 8.06 -13.90 -8.93
C THR A 320 9.03 -13.34 -9.96
N SER A 321 9.75 -14.23 -10.68
CA SER A 321 10.68 -13.81 -11.74
C SER A 321 9.97 -13.07 -12.86
N ALA A 322 8.82 -13.57 -13.32
CA ALA A 322 8.03 -12.95 -14.38
C ALA A 322 7.54 -11.55 -13.97
N ALA A 323 6.97 -11.42 -12.76
CA ALA A 323 6.44 -10.16 -12.26
C ALA A 323 7.55 -9.12 -12.05
N VAL A 324 8.69 -9.50 -11.45
CA VAL A 324 9.83 -8.61 -11.25
C VAL A 324 10.42 -8.15 -12.59
N SER A 325 10.61 -9.07 -13.54
CA SER A 325 11.11 -8.72 -14.89
C SER A 325 10.16 -7.77 -15.62
N ALA A 326 8.86 -8.04 -15.58
CA ALA A 326 7.86 -7.19 -16.20
C ALA A 326 7.86 -5.78 -15.58
N MET A 327 7.95 -5.69 -14.25
CA MET A 327 7.99 -4.39 -13.55
C MET A 327 9.30 -3.66 -13.81
N ARG A 328 10.44 -4.34 -13.81
CA ARG A 328 11.75 -3.75 -14.16
C ARG A 328 11.74 -3.14 -15.55
N ASN A 329 11.13 -3.81 -16.53
CA ASN A 329 11.01 -3.29 -17.89
C ASN A 329 10.17 -2.00 -17.96
N ARG A 330 9.14 -1.85 -17.12
CA ARG A 330 8.31 -0.64 -17.04
C ARG A 330 9.00 0.51 -16.33
N LEU A 331 9.62 0.21 -15.19
CA LEU A 331 10.28 1.23 -14.36
C LEU A 331 11.62 1.71 -14.95
N GLY A 332 12.26 0.92 -15.80
CA GLY A 332 13.63 1.18 -16.26
C GLY A 332 14.69 0.82 -15.22
N ALA A 333 15.96 1.06 -15.54
CA ALA A 333 17.09 0.65 -14.71
C ALA A 333 17.31 1.55 -13.50
N ASP A 334 16.94 2.83 -13.59
CA ASP A 334 17.29 3.86 -12.60
C ASP A 334 16.32 3.88 -11.41
N ALA A 335 15.07 3.46 -11.62
CA ALA A 335 14.08 3.42 -10.54
C ALA A 335 14.34 2.24 -9.59
N LYS A 336 14.16 2.48 -8.30
CA LYS A 336 14.30 1.46 -7.27
C LYS A 336 13.18 0.42 -7.37
N LEU A 337 13.53 -0.86 -7.43
CA LEU A 337 12.57 -1.97 -7.38
C LEU A 337 12.92 -2.91 -6.23
N ILE A 338 12.14 -2.87 -5.16
CA ILE A 338 12.29 -3.75 -3.99
C ILE A 338 11.27 -4.88 -4.11
N LEU A 339 11.70 -6.12 -3.92
CA LEU A 339 10.81 -7.27 -3.87
C LEU A 339 10.22 -7.41 -2.46
N GLY A 340 8.90 -7.27 -2.32
CA GLY A 340 8.15 -7.53 -1.09
C GLY A 340 7.74 -9.00 -0.99
N LEU A 341 8.22 -9.70 0.03
CA LEU A 341 7.89 -11.11 0.32
C LEU A 341 7.18 -11.24 1.67
N SER A 342 6.25 -12.19 1.78
CA SER A 342 5.65 -12.56 3.06
C SER A 342 6.36 -13.77 3.65
N ALA A 343 6.66 -13.74 4.96
CA ALA A 343 7.15 -14.90 5.69
C ALA A 343 6.05 -15.62 6.49
N PHE A 344 4.76 -15.38 6.18
CA PHE A 344 3.62 -16.02 6.84
C PHE A 344 3.56 -17.52 6.58
N GLN A 345 3.03 -18.27 7.55
CA GLN A 345 2.84 -19.72 7.39
C GLN A 345 1.90 -20.07 6.23
N SER A 346 0.90 -19.21 5.97
CA SER A 346 -0.04 -19.39 4.87
C SER A 346 0.56 -19.07 3.50
N ALA A 347 1.58 -18.22 3.44
CA ALA A 347 2.19 -17.77 2.18
C ALA A 347 3.43 -18.61 1.80
N VAL A 348 4.23 -19.04 2.79
CA VAL A 348 5.52 -19.70 2.56
C VAL A 348 5.64 -20.91 3.49
N PRO A 349 5.68 -22.14 2.96
CA PRO A 349 5.71 -23.35 3.76
C PRO A 349 7.09 -23.67 4.38
N THR A 350 8.19 -23.31 3.68
CA THR A 350 9.56 -23.65 4.09
C THR A 350 10.54 -22.47 3.90
N ALA A 351 11.66 -22.49 4.60
CA ALA A 351 12.75 -21.52 4.40
C ALA A 351 13.30 -21.60 2.95
N GLU A 352 13.42 -22.80 2.42
CA GLU A 352 13.88 -23.03 1.04
C GLU A 352 12.97 -22.34 0.00
N ALA A 353 11.64 -22.43 0.17
CA ALA A 353 10.69 -21.75 -0.72
C ALA A 353 10.88 -20.22 -0.67
N LEU A 354 11.11 -19.64 0.52
CA LEU A 354 11.40 -18.21 0.66
C LEU A 354 12.73 -17.84 -0.01
N CYS A 355 13.77 -18.67 0.14
CA CYS A 355 15.06 -18.48 -0.53
C CYS A 355 14.92 -18.53 -2.05
N HIS A 356 14.15 -19.48 -2.59
CA HIS A 356 13.94 -19.59 -4.04
C HIS A 356 13.20 -18.36 -4.61
N ALA A 357 12.19 -17.84 -3.92
CA ALA A 357 11.52 -16.60 -4.31
C ALA A 357 12.49 -15.40 -4.29
N ALA A 358 13.32 -15.30 -3.26
CA ALA A 358 14.34 -14.26 -3.15
C ALA A 358 15.38 -14.33 -4.28
N ILE A 359 15.89 -15.54 -4.61
CA ILE A 359 16.82 -15.75 -5.72
C ILE A 359 16.17 -15.36 -7.05
N ALA A 360 14.92 -15.79 -7.29
CA ALA A 360 14.20 -15.47 -8.51
C ALA A 360 14.04 -13.96 -8.71
N GLY A 361 13.69 -13.22 -7.64
CA GLY A 361 13.64 -11.76 -7.69
C GLY A 361 14.98 -11.09 -7.94
N ALA A 362 16.07 -11.57 -7.28
CA ALA A 362 17.42 -11.07 -7.50
C ALA A 362 17.85 -11.22 -8.97
N THR A 363 17.63 -12.40 -9.53
CA THR A 363 18.01 -12.72 -10.93
C THR A 363 17.16 -11.94 -11.94
N ALA A 364 15.90 -11.64 -11.59
CA ALA A 364 14.98 -10.86 -12.41
C ALA A 364 15.17 -9.33 -12.34
N GLY A 365 16.09 -8.84 -11.48
CA GLY A 365 16.47 -7.43 -11.42
C GLY A 365 15.90 -6.63 -10.26
N ALA A 366 15.43 -7.26 -9.18
CA ALA A 366 15.10 -6.55 -7.94
C ALA A 366 16.38 -6.00 -7.27
N ASP A 367 16.32 -4.77 -6.71
CA ASP A 367 17.44 -4.10 -6.06
C ASP A 367 17.59 -4.47 -4.59
N GLY A 368 16.53 -4.97 -3.96
CA GLY A 368 16.51 -5.33 -2.55
C GLY A 368 15.30 -6.17 -2.18
N LEU A 369 15.17 -6.42 -0.89
CA LEU A 369 14.06 -7.18 -0.29
C LEU A 369 13.33 -6.35 0.75
N ASN A 370 12.04 -6.56 0.84
CA ASN A 370 11.23 -6.19 2.00
C ASN A 370 10.46 -7.41 2.49
N PHE A 371 10.38 -7.62 3.80
CA PHE A 371 9.62 -8.73 4.37
C PHE A 371 8.40 -8.26 5.15
N TYR A 372 7.26 -8.84 4.86
CA TYR A 372 6.03 -8.68 5.63
C TYR A 372 5.86 -9.88 6.55
N ASN A 373 5.86 -9.77 7.83
CA ASN A 373 5.97 -8.65 8.74
C ASN A 373 6.66 -9.14 10.04
N TYR A 374 7.43 -8.29 10.73
CA TYR A 374 8.15 -8.65 11.95
C TYR A 374 7.25 -9.22 13.05
N GLY A 375 6.18 -8.48 13.41
CA GLY A 375 5.33 -8.80 14.56
C GLY A 375 4.42 -10.00 14.38
N LEU A 376 4.14 -10.40 13.15
CA LEU A 376 3.15 -11.42 12.81
C LEU A 376 3.74 -12.82 12.56
N VAL A 377 5.07 -12.95 12.64
CA VAL A 377 5.76 -14.22 12.42
C VAL A 377 6.40 -14.76 13.71
N THR A 378 6.65 -16.06 13.72
CA THR A 378 7.39 -16.71 14.79
C THR A 378 8.89 -16.40 14.69
N ARG A 379 9.63 -16.55 15.79
CA ARG A 379 11.08 -16.29 15.81
C ARG A 379 11.88 -17.12 14.79
N PRO A 380 11.61 -18.42 14.58
CA PRO A 380 12.30 -19.17 13.51
C PRO A 380 12.15 -18.55 12.13
N ARG A 381 11.01 -17.93 11.83
CA ARG A 381 10.77 -17.28 10.51
C ARG A 381 11.56 -15.99 10.30
N LEU A 382 12.02 -15.33 11.37
CA LEU A 382 13.01 -14.26 11.24
C LEU A 382 14.35 -14.81 10.73
N GLY A 383 14.75 -16.00 11.19
CA GLY A 383 15.92 -16.71 10.64
C GLY A 383 15.75 -17.04 9.16
N TRP A 384 14.54 -17.45 8.73
CA TRP A 384 14.26 -17.69 7.30
C TRP A 384 14.40 -16.42 6.44
N MET A 385 14.02 -15.26 6.98
CA MET A 385 14.27 -13.98 6.31
C MET A 385 15.77 -13.75 6.11
N GLY A 386 16.59 -14.08 7.13
CA GLY A 386 18.06 -14.00 7.05
C GLY A 386 18.67 -14.94 6.01
N GLU A 387 18.18 -16.18 5.95
CA GLU A 387 18.58 -17.15 4.92
C GLU A 387 18.23 -16.65 3.50
N ALA A 388 17.00 -16.15 3.32
CA ALA A 388 16.56 -15.57 2.05
C ALA A 388 17.37 -14.30 1.67
N THR A 389 17.70 -13.47 2.66
CA THR A 389 18.58 -12.30 2.47
C THR A 389 19.97 -12.71 1.98
N ALA A 390 20.57 -13.73 2.58
CA ALA A 390 21.86 -14.26 2.17
C ALA A 390 21.80 -14.85 0.75
N ALA A 391 20.74 -15.61 0.45
CA ALA A 391 20.52 -16.20 -0.88
C ALA A 391 20.33 -15.13 -1.97
N PHE A 392 19.56 -14.08 -1.68
CA PHE A 392 19.39 -12.93 -2.58
C PHE A 392 20.71 -12.23 -2.87
N ARG A 393 21.51 -11.93 -1.82
CA ARG A 393 22.84 -11.32 -1.96
C ARG A 393 23.75 -12.16 -2.86
N ALA A 394 23.81 -13.46 -2.62
CA ALA A 394 24.63 -14.38 -3.41
C ALA A 394 24.19 -14.44 -4.88
N ALA A 395 22.89 -14.38 -5.17
CA ALA A 395 22.36 -14.38 -6.53
C ALA A 395 22.68 -13.08 -7.29
N ARG A 396 22.71 -11.93 -6.62
CA ARG A 396 23.06 -10.64 -7.25
C ARG A 396 24.55 -10.46 -7.55
N MET A 397 25.41 -11.25 -6.93
CA MET A 397 26.87 -11.20 -7.15
C MET A 397 27.35 -12.05 -8.36
N ARG A 398 26.44 -12.85 -8.92
CA ARG A 398 26.69 -13.70 -10.10
C ARG A 398 26.31 -12.98 -11.39
#